data_0485472215b9b7b79398141dfbf57ea0
#
_entry.id   0485472215b9b7b79398141dfbf57ea0
#
_cell.length_a   1.000
_cell.length_b   1.000
_cell.length_c   1.000
_cell.angle_alpha   90.00
_cell.angle_beta   90.00
_cell.angle_gamma   90.00
#
_symmetry.space_group_name_H-M   'P 1'
#
loop_
_entity.id
_entity.type
_entity.pdbx_description
1 polymer ?
#
loop_
_entity_poly.entity_id
_entity_poly.type
_entity_poly.pdbx_seq_one_letter_code
_entity_poly.pdbx_strand_id
1 'polypeptide(L)'
;MELDEARSPARVVIADCDAGRRAALKAIVQRFDPEAVIAEATSGQALCDNLLRQRPSLAFVGLQLEDLSGPEAVAVARRAGAEPPCLVLVATRVLAHWQEIAQSLGAYEVLKTPLNPSHIEQLLHADARRRTPTRALLACSSAAGRTAISRVVARSGFAIELEETDCGRHALKQLKLGAYDFAFIDVKLGGIDGMELACQLQPLGLATRITLLTTAELEPIAQAGRYFGVDAVLRMPFYPRDIDLALHNALGLRRPYLLNALTASPAPSALLRIADLPNARRKIA
;
A
#
# COMPACT_ATOMS: atom_id res chain seq x y z
N MET A 1 22.25 2.84 5.37
CA MET A 1 22.12 3.05 6.81
C MET A 1 21.95 4.55 7.03
N GLU A 2 20.82 5.12 6.55
CA GLU A 2 20.43 6.53 6.71
C GLU A 2 18.96 6.68 6.33
N LEU A 3 18.06 6.16 7.19
CA LEU A 3 16.60 6.37 7.12
C LEU A 3 16.02 6.50 8.54
N ASP A 4 16.79 7.07 9.47
CA ASP A 4 16.40 7.12 10.90
C ASP A 4 16.14 8.55 11.41
N GLU A 5 15.91 9.51 10.52
CA GLU A 5 15.55 10.87 10.95
C GLU A 5 14.05 11.12 10.80
N ALA A 6 13.38 11.30 11.94
CA ALA A 6 12.01 11.78 12.18
C ALA A 6 10.86 10.76 12.03
N ARG A 7 11.05 9.51 12.41
CA ARG A 7 9.93 8.57 12.50
C ARG A 7 9.25 8.69 13.86
N SER A 8 8.11 9.36 13.93
CA SER A 8 7.29 9.33 15.15
C SER A 8 6.97 7.87 15.53
N PRO A 9 7.11 7.47 16.81
CA PRO A 9 6.87 6.10 17.24
C PRO A 9 5.45 5.64 16.84
N ALA A 10 5.33 4.36 16.48
CA ALA A 10 4.03 3.79 16.14
C ALA A 10 3.11 3.82 17.35
N ARG A 11 1.85 4.24 17.14
CA ARG A 11 0.79 4.11 18.13
C ARG A 11 -0.07 2.92 17.74
N VAL A 12 -0.02 1.86 18.52
CA VAL A 12 -0.66 0.58 18.20
C VAL A 12 -1.68 0.24 19.27
N VAL A 13 -2.88 -0.13 18.86
CA VAL A 13 -3.90 -0.73 19.75
C VAL A 13 -3.99 -2.22 19.43
N ILE A 14 -3.96 -3.04 20.49
CA ILE A 14 -4.16 -4.48 20.42
C ILE A 14 -5.38 -4.84 21.26
N ALA A 15 -6.49 -5.16 20.61
CA ALA A 15 -7.75 -5.52 21.25
C ALA A 15 -8.07 -6.99 20.95
N ASP A 16 -8.03 -7.83 21.97
CA ASP A 16 -8.38 -9.25 21.90
C ASP A 16 -8.71 -9.77 23.31
N CYS A 17 -9.68 -10.69 23.45
CA CYS A 17 -9.96 -11.34 24.72
C CYS A 17 -8.88 -12.34 25.13
N ASP A 18 -8.14 -12.92 24.16
CA ASP A 18 -7.07 -13.89 24.42
C ASP A 18 -5.77 -13.20 24.82
N ALA A 19 -5.33 -13.41 26.05
CA ALA A 19 -4.10 -12.83 26.60
C ALA A 19 -2.84 -13.31 25.86
N GLY A 20 -2.83 -14.55 25.40
CA GLY A 20 -1.69 -15.11 24.64
C GLY A 20 -1.52 -14.43 23.29
N ARG A 21 -2.64 -14.17 22.57
CA ARG A 21 -2.60 -13.44 21.30
C ARG A 21 -2.17 -12.00 21.50
N ARG A 22 -2.67 -11.30 22.54
CA ARG A 22 -2.21 -9.95 22.85
C ARG A 22 -0.71 -9.92 23.13
N ALA A 23 -0.22 -10.84 23.98
CA ALA A 23 1.20 -10.92 24.31
C ALA A 23 2.08 -11.21 23.08
N ALA A 24 1.64 -12.12 22.21
CA ALA A 24 2.35 -12.45 20.97
C ALA A 24 2.43 -11.25 20.00
N LEU A 25 1.31 -10.55 19.78
CA LEU A 25 1.28 -9.33 18.96
C LEU A 25 2.18 -8.24 19.54
N LYS A 26 2.07 -8.01 20.86
CA LYS A 26 2.89 -7.01 21.56
C LYS A 26 4.38 -7.29 21.42
N ALA A 27 4.80 -8.54 21.61
CA ALA A 27 6.21 -8.92 21.46
C ALA A 27 6.76 -8.68 20.04
N ILE A 28 5.93 -8.95 19.02
CA ILE A 28 6.33 -8.71 17.61
C ILE A 28 6.41 -7.20 17.34
N VAL A 29 5.44 -6.42 17.79
CA VAL A 29 5.44 -4.96 17.62
C VAL A 29 6.65 -4.34 18.31
N GLN A 30 6.94 -4.71 19.56
CA GLN A 30 8.09 -4.18 20.33
C GLN A 30 9.44 -4.58 19.71
N ARG A 31 9.53 -5.78 19.12
CA ARG A 31 10.74 -6.18 18.39
C ARG A 31 10.96 -5.37 17.13
N PHE A 32 9.88 -5.02 16.43
CA PHE A 32 9.93 -4.23 15.19
C PHE A 32 10.17 -2.73 15.44
N ASP A 33 9.51 -2.18 16.43
CA ASP A 33 9.60 -0.77 16.85
C ASP A 33 9.64 -0.73 18.40
N PRO A 34 10.86 -0.69 19.00
CA PRO A 34 11.02 -0.68 20.45
C PRO A 34 10.40 0.54 21.14
N GLU A 35 10.21 1.64 20.40
CA GLU A 35 9.62 2.88 20.91
C GLU A 35 8.09 2.95 20.69
N ALA A 36 7.49 1.92 20.09
CA ALA A 36 6.06 1.88 19.84
C ALA A 36 5.25 2.04 21.11
N VAL A 37 4.27 2.94 21.09
CA VAL A 37 3.29 3.12 22.17
C VAL A 37 2.15 2.12 21.94
N ILE A 38 2.06 1.12 22.81
CA ILE A 38 1.09 0.03 22.69
C ILE A 38 0.02 0.14 23.77
N ALA A 39 -1.25 0.24 23.36
CA ALA A 39 -2.39 0.11 24.23
C ALA A 39 -3.05 -1.25 24.03
N GLU A 40 -3.44 -1.89 25.14
CA GLU A 40 -4.16 -3.16 25.13
C GLU A 40 -5.62 -2.95 25.55
N ALA A 41 -6.53 -3.74 24.99
CA ALA A 41 -7.93 -3.78 25.35
C ALA A 41 -8.44 -5.22 25.34
N THR A 42 -9.31 -5.58 26.30
CA THR A 42 -10.03 -6.86 26.31
C THR A 42 -11.50 -6.67 25.97
N SER A 43 -12.03 -5.46 26.18
CA SER A 43 -13.42 -5.10 25.94
C SER A 43 -13.58 -4.11 24.78
N GLY A 44 -14.75 -4.08 24.16
CA GLY A 44 -15.08 -3.14 23.09
C GLY A 44 -15.13 -1.69 23.59
N GLN A 45 -15.58 -1.47 24.83
CA GLN A 45 -15.56 -0.15 25.45
C GLN A 45 -14.12 0.38 25.58
N ALA A 46 -13.19 -0.44 26.09
CA ALA A 46 -11.78 -0.06 26.19
C ALA A 46 -11.15 0.18 24.80
N LEU A 47 -11.54 -0.59 23.78
CA LEU A 47 -11.12 -0.35 22.40
C LEU A 47 -11.63 1.00 21.90
N CYS A 48 -12.92 1.33 22.08
CA CYS A 48 -13.49 2.63 21.71
C CYS A 48 -12.72 3.79 22.35
N ASP A 49 -12.46 3.71 23.66
CA ASP A 49 -11.74 4.74 24.40
C ASP A 49 -10.31 4.92 23.86
N ASN A 50 -9.62 3.82 23.57
CA ASN A 50 -8.27 3.85 22.98
C ASN A 50 -8.27 4.46 21.58
N LEU A 51 -9.24 4.11 20.71
CA LEU A 51 -9.35 4.68 19.38
C LEU A 51 -9.60 6.19 19.39
N LEU A 52 -10.44 6.67 20.32
CA LEU A 52 -10.78 8.08 20.45
C LEU A 52 -9.66 8.91 21.07
N ARG A 53 -9.01 8.40 22.13
CA ARG A 53 -8.05 9.19 22.91
C ARG A 53 -6.63 9.12 22.37
N GLN A 54 -6.21 7.95 21.90
CA GLN A 54 -4.81 7.72 21.53
C GLN A 54 -4.53 7.93 20.04
N ARG A 55 -5.59 7.97 19.19
CA ARG A 55 -5.48 8.09 17.74
C ARG A 55 -4.39 7.17 17.16
N PRO A 56 -4.54 5.85 17.32
CA PRO A 56 -3.52 4.91 16.89
C PRO A 56 -3.37 4.94 15.35
N SER A 57 -2.14 4.71 14.87
CA SER A 57 -1.88 4.51 13.45
C SER A 57 -2.30 3.10 13.00
N LEU A 58 -2.15 2.11 13.89
CA LEU A 58 -2.43 0.70 13.62
C LEU A 58 -3.29 0.11 14.74
N ALA A 59 -4.30 -0.69 14.39
CA ALA A 59 -5.13 -1.41 15.33
C ALA A 59 -5.28 -2.88 14.93
N PHE A 60 -4.85 -3.79 15.80
CA PHE A 60 -5.17 -5.22 15.72
C PHE A 60 -6.40 -5.47 16.57
N VAL A 61 -7.47 -5.95 15.94
CA VAL A 61 -8.78 -6.08 16.59
C VAL A 61 -9.33 -7.49 16.41
N GLY A 62 -9.45 -8.22 17.52
CA GLY A 62 -10.14 -9.50 17.58
C GLY A 62 -11.62 -9.35 17.26
N LEU A 63 -12.23 -10.36 16.63
CA LEU A 63 -13.65 -10.33 16.29
C LEU A 63 -14.55 -10.35 17.51
N GLN A 64 -14.14 -11.02 18.60
CA GLN A 64 -14.88 -11.13 19.84
C GLN A 64 -14.12 -10.46 20.98
N LEU A 65 -14.78 -9.57 21.70
CA LEU A 65 -14.31 -8.94 22.93
C LEU A 65 -15.33 -9.24 24.05
N GLU A 66 -15.06 -8.82 25.28
CA GLU A 66 -15.84 -9.20 26.46
C GLU A 66 -17.29 -8.67 26.45
N ASP A 67 -17.53 -7.48 25.90
CA ASP A 67 -18.81 -6.76 25.90
C ASP A 67 -19.42 -6.53 24.51
N LEU A 68 -18.61 -6.08 23.57
CA LEU A 68 -18.99 -5.83 22.17
C LEU A 68 -18.10 -6.64 21.24
N SER A 69 -18.56 -6.94 20.03
CA SER A 69 -17.65 -7.43 19.01
C SER A 69 -16.64 -6.35 18.61
N GLY A 70 -15.42 -6.76 18.21
CA GLY A 70 -14.41 -5.80 17.73
C GLY A 70 -14.89 -4.91 16.60
N PRO A 71 -15.54 -5.47 15.53
CA PRO A 71 -16.16 -4.68 14.46
C PRO A 71 -17.18 -3.64 14.93
N GLU A 72 -18.07 -4.02 15.90
CA GLU A 72 -19.04 -3.08 16.47
C GLU A 72 -18.36 -1.95 17.22
N ALA A 73 -17.37 -2.27 18.06
CA ALA A 73 -16.60 -1.28 18.81
C ALA A 73 -15.91 -0.27 17.87
N VAL A 74 -15.30 -0.75 16.77
CA VAL A 74 -14.71 0.12 15.75
C VAL A 74 -15.77 1.00 15.08
N ALA A 75 -16.95 0.46 14.77
CA ALA A 75 -18.05 1.22 14.18
C ALA A 75 -18.58 2.31 15.14
N VAL A 76 -18.70 1.99 16.43
CA VAL A 76 -19.10 2.95 17.49
C VAL A 76 -18.06 4.07 17.61
N ALA A 77 -16.77 3.74 17.72
CA ALA A 77 -15.70 4.71 17.82
C ALA A 77 -15.67 5.67 16.62
N ARG A 78 -15.87 5.16 15.40
CA ARG A 78 -15.95 6.00 14.19
C ARG A 78 -17.13 6.96 14.19
N ARG A 79 -18.31 6.50 14.64
CA ARG A 79 -19.48 7.39 14.78
C ARG A 79 -19.23 8.49 15.80
N ALA A 80 -18.42 8.19 16.82
CA ALA A 80 -17.98 9.16 17.83
C ALA A 80 -16.82 10.07 17.36
N GLY A 81 -16.35 9.94 16.11
CA GLY A 81 -15.33 10.79 15.52
C GLY A 81 -13.90 10.27 15.64
N ALA A 82 -13.70 8.98 15.95
CA ALA A 82 -12.36 8.39 15.91
C ALA A 82 -11.79 8.39 14.48
N GLU A 83 -10.54 8.82 14.32
CA GLU A 83 -9.81 8.69 13.08
C GLU A 83 -9.56 7.22 12.74
N PRO A 84 -9.73 6.80 11.46
CA PRO A 84 -9.57 5.41 11.09
C PRO A 84 -8.08 5.00 11.12
N PRO A 85 -7.67 4.07 11.99
CA PRO A 85 -6.33 3.50 11.95
C PRO A 85 -6.16 2.59 10.73
N CYS A 86 -4.93 2.11 10.48
CA CYS A 86 -4.71 0.93 9.67
C CYS A 86 -5.33 -0.27 10.42
N LEU A 87 -6.57 -0.62 10.08
CA LEU A 87 -7.35 -1.62 10.81
C LEU A 87 -7.00 -3.03 10.33
N VAL A 88 -6.57 -3.90 11.23
CA VAL A 88 -6.31 -5.31 11.00
C VAL A 88 -7.23 -6.13 11.89
N LEU A 89 -8.14 -6.89 11.30
CA LEU A 89 -9.00 -7.80 12.05
C LEU A 89 -8.26 -9.11 12.33
N VAL A 90 -8.43 -9.67 13.52
CA VAL A 90 -7.83 -10.95 13.92
C VAL A 90 -8.94 -12.00 14.12
N ALA A 91 -8.87 -13.09 13.36
CA ALA A 91 -9.90 -14.11 13.31
C ALA A 91 -9.33 -15.52 13.37
N THR A 92 -10.00 -16.43 14.08
CA THR A 92 -9.68 -17.87 14.05
C THR A 92 -10.19 -18.52 12.76
N ARG A 93 -11.35 -18.07 12.28
CA ARG A 93 -11.96 -18.52 11.01
C ARG A 93 -12.40 -17.29 10.23
N VAL A 94 -12.03 -17.22 8.96
CA VAL A 94 -12.49 -16.18 8.03
C VAL A 94 -13.66 -16.77 7.27
N LEU A 95 -14.88 -16.36 7.63
CA LEU A 95 -16.11 -16.70 6.91
C LEU A 95 -16.40 -15.61 5.87
N ALA A 96 -17.18 -15.94 4.82
CA ALA A 96 -17.45 -15.01 3.71
C ALA A 96 -18.02 -13.65 4.19
N HIS A 97 -18.96 -13.68 5.14
CA HIS A 97 -19.56 -12.45 5.69
C HIS A 97 -18.56 -11.54 6.42
N TRP A 98 -17.44 -12.07 6.96
CA TRP A 98 -16.40 -11.26 7.57
C TRP A 98 -15.64 -10.40 6.56
N GLN A 99 -15.56 -10.83 5.31
CA GLN A 99 -14.98 -10.02 4.25
C GLN A 99 -15.82 -8.76 3.99
N GLU A 100 -17.14 -8.91 3.96
CA GLU A 100 -18.07 -7.78 3.77
C GLU A 100 -18.01 -6.80 4.95
N ILE A 101 -17.99 -7.31 6.18
CA ILE A 101 -17.84 -6.48 7.39
C ILE A 101 -16.49 -5.76 7.39
N ALA A 102 -15.41 -6.46 7.11
CA ALA A 102 -14.08 -5.87 7.04
C ALA A 102 -14.02 -4.77 5.96
N GLN A 103 -14.66 -4.99 4.82
CA GLN A 103 -14.76 -3.99 3.75
C GLN A 103 -15.54 -2.76 4.21
N SER A 104 -16.71 -2.94 4.83
CA SER A 104 -17.53 -1.82 5.33
C SER A 104 -16.80 -0.98 6.38
N LEU A 105 -15.94 -1.63 7.16
CA LEU A 105 -15.05 -0.98 8.13
C LEU A 105 -13.76 -0.45 7.51
N GLY A 106 -13.52 -0.63 6.21
CA GLY A 106 -12.27 -0.25 5.57
C GLY A 106 -11.06 -0.92 6.23
N ALA A 107 -11.20 -2.17 6.67
CA ALA A 107 -10.08 -2.92 7.21
C ALA A 107 -9.01 -3.15 6.12
N TYR A 108 -7.75 -3.03 6.52
CA TYR A 108 -6.63 -3.22 5.62
C TYR A 108 -6.35 -4.72 5.40
N GLU A 109 -6.46 -5.52 6.48
CA GLU A 109 -6.21 -6.97 6.42
C GLU A 109 -7.05 -7.74 7.44
N VAL A 110 -7.21 -9.05 7.21
CA VAL A 110 -7.71 -10.01 8.18
C VAL A 110 -6.61 -11.04 8.46
N LEU A 111 -6.08 -11.02 9.68
CA LEU A 111 -5.12 -12.02 10.14
C LEU A 111 -5.85 -13.28 10.60
N LYS A 112 -5.42 -14.43 10.10
CA LYS A 112 -5.89 -15.74 10.57
C LYS A 112 -4.95 -16.29 11.62
N THR A 113 -5.50 -16.87 12.69
CA THR A 113 -4.70 -17.61 13.67
C THR A 113 -4.43 -19.05 13.18
N PRO A 114 -3.28 -19.65 13.53
CA PRO A 114 -2.20 -19.09 14.36
C PRO A 114 -1.49 -17.90 13.67
N LEU A 115 -1.07 -16.92 14.47
CA LEU A 115 -0.45 -15.71 13.98
C LEU A 115 0.90 -16.02 13.35
N ASN A 116 1.13 -15.51 12.14
CA ASN A 116 2.41 -15.61 11.45
C ASN A 116 3.23 -14.33 11.70
N PRO A 117 4.38 -14.41 12.41
CA PRO A 117 5.20 -13.24 12.72
C PRO A 117 5.63 -12.44 11.47
N SER A 118 6.05 -13.13 10.41
CA SER A 118 6.47 -12.45 9.17
C SER A 118 5.32 -11.70 8.49
N HIS A 119 4.08 -12.20 8.60
CA HIS A 119 2.92 -11.48 8.07
C HIS A 119 2.63 -10.22 8.90
N ILE A 120 2.76 -10.30 10.23
CA ILE A 120 2.58 -9.15 11.12
C ILE A 120 3.66 -8.10 10.84
N GLU A 121 4.92 -8.50 10.68
CA GLU A 121 6.01 -7.59 10.30
C GLU A 121 5.73 -6.86 8.98
N GLN A 122 5.17 -7.54 7.98
CA GLN A 122 4.74 -6.89 6.74
C GLN A 122 3.65 -5.83 6.96
N LEU A 123 2.72 -6.07 7.89
CA LEU A 123 1.69 -5.07 8.24
C LEU A 123 2.29 -3.88 9.00
N LEU A 124 3.28 -4.12 9.86
CA LEU A 124 4.02 -3.06 10.53
C LEU A 124 4.82 -2.21 9.53
N HIS A 125 5.44 -2.84 8.53
CA HIS A 125 6.06 -2.11 7.42
C HIS A 125 5.04 -1.29 6.64
N ALA A 126 3.86 -1.82 6.38
CA ALA A 126 2.81 -1.09 5.68
C ALA A 126 2.33 0.13 6.49
N ASP A 127 2.09 -0.03 7.81
CA ASP A 127 1.76 1.08 8.71
C ASP A 127 2.86 2.14 8.72
N ALA A 128 4.11 1.71 8.79
CA ALA A 128 5.25 2.61 8.74
C ALA A 128 5.29 3.44 7.45
N ARG A 129 5.07 2.80 6.29
CA ARG A 129 5.00 3.49 4.99
C ARG A 129 3.79 4.42 4.88
N ARG A 130 2.68 4.10 5.52
CA ARG A 130 1.49 5.00 5.58
C ARG A 130 1.76 6.30 6.34
N ARG A 131 2.65 6.25 7.34
CA ARG A 131 3.05 7.41 8.17
C ARG A 131 4.22 8.21 7.60
N THR A 132 4.96 7.62 6.66
CA THR A 132 6.14 8.27 6.05
C THR A 132 5.71 9.02 4.80
N PRO A 133 5.96 10.33 4.71
CA PRO A 133 5.72 11.07 3.48
C PRO A 133 6.45 10.44 2.31
N THR A 134 5.73 10.29 1.19
CA THR A 134 6.25 9.64 -0.02
C THR A 134 6.02 10.59 -1.19
N ARG A 135 7.08 10.98 -1.89
CA ARG A 135 6.97 11.85 -3.06
C ARG A 135 6.81 11.04 -4.33
N ALA A 136 5.78 11.38 -5.09
CA ALA A 136 5.47 10.68 -6.33
C ALA A 136 5.27 11.67 -7.49
N LEU A 137 5.67 11.26 -8.70
CA LEU A 137 5.40 12.00 -9.92
C LEU A 137 4.41 11.24 -10.80
N LEU A 138 3.39 11.94 -11.29
CA LEU A 138 2.45 11.43 -12.30
C LEU A 138 2.65 12.21 -13.61
N ALA A 139 3.36 11.63 -14.55
CA ALA A 139 3.55 12.15 -15.89
C ALA A 139 2.60 11.45 -16.86
N CYS A 140 1.48 12.09 -17.20
CA CYS A 140 0.46 11.50 -18.07
C CYS A 140 -0.19 12.58 -18.92
N SER A 141 -0.26 12.36 -20.24
CA SER A 141 -0.86 13.30 -21.20
C SER A 141 -2.38 13.43 -21.04
N SER A 142 -3.05 12.34 -20.63
CA SER A 142 -4.50 12.30 -20.43
C SER A 142 -4.94 12.95 -19.11
N ALA A 143 -5.67 14.07 -19.17
CA ALA A 143 -6.25 14.69 -17.98
C ALA A 143 -7.21 13.75 -17.23
N ALA A 144 -8.00 12.94 -17.94
CA ALA A 144 -8.87 11.94 -17.35
C ALA A 144 -8.07 10.84 -16.63
N GLY A 145 -6.94 10.41 -17.25
CA GLY A 145 -6.01 9.45 -16.64
C GLY A 145 -5.40 10.01 -15.36
N ARG A 146 -4.90 11.26 -15.37
CA ARG A 146 -4.38 11.91 -14.16
C ARG A 146 -5.43 11.96 -13.06
N THR A 147 -6.64 12.46 -13.36
CA THR A 147 -7.73 12.54 -12.37
C THR A 147 -8.08 11.16 -11.79
N ALA A 148 -8.11 10.11 -12.60
CA ALA A 148 -8.43 8.76 -12.12
C ALA A 148 -7.35 8.23 -11.17
N ILE A 149 -6.07 8.38 -11.52
CA ILE A 149 -4.94 7.95 -10.68
C ILE A 149 -4.93 8.76 -9.37
N SER A 150 -4.99 10.08 -9.44
CA SER A 150 -4.94 10.96 -8.27
C SER A 150 -6.06 10.67 -7.27
N ARG A 151 -7.28 10.32 -7.74
CA ARG A 151 -8.37 9.90 -6.85
C ARG A 151 -8.08 8.62 -6.10
N VAL A 152 -7.45 7.64 -6.73
CA VAL A 152 -7.10 6.37 -6.08
C VAL A 152 -5.95 6.61 -5.10
N VAL A 153 -4.92 7.36 -5.50
CA VAL A 153 -3.80 7.74 -4.64
C VAL A 153 -4.30 8.45 -3.38
N ALA A 154 -5.17 9.45 -3.52
CA ALA A 154 -5.74 10.19 -2.39
C ALA A 154 -6.57 9.32 -1.42
N ARG A 155 -7.09 8.17 -1.88
CA ARG A 155 -7.88 7.23 -1.06
C ARG A 155 -7.08 6.02 -0.56
N SER A 156 -5.83 5.89 -0.97
CA SER A 156 -5.00 4.72 -0.64
C SER A 156 -4.63 4.62 0.84
N GLY A 157 -4.73 5.74 1.57
CA GLY A 157 -4.30 5.83 2.97
C GLY A 157 -2.78 5.91 3.15
N PHE A 158 -1.99 6.00 2.07
CA PHE A 158 -0.58 6.33 2.13
C PHE A 158 -0.40 7.84 2.11
N ALA A 159 0.61 8.35 2.84
CA ALA A 159 0.96 9.77 2.84
C ALA A 159 1.75 10.12 1.57
N ILE A 160 1.04 10.28 0.43
CA ILE A 160 1.65 10.52 -0.88
C ILE A 160 1.48 11.97 -1.29
N GLU A 161 2.59 12.65 -1.52
CA GLU A 161 2.68 13.95 -2.17
C GLU A 161 2.82 13.74 -3.68
N LEU A 162 1.70 13.86 -4.41
CA LEU A 162 1.63 13.59 -5.84
C LEU A 162 1.79 14.88 -6.64
N GLU A 163 2.89 15.00 -7.38
CA GLU A 163 3.08 16.05 -8.38
C GLU A 163 2.64 15.54 -9.75
N GLU A 164 2.01 16.43 -10.55
CA GLU A 164 1.47 16.06 -11.87
C GLU A 164 2.11 16.87 -12.99
N THR A 165 2.31 16.22 -14.13
CA THR A 165 2.74 16.88 -15.37
C THR A 165 2.16 16.15 -16.60
N ASP A 166 1.97 16.87 -17.69
CA ASP A 166 1.55 16.31 -18.98
C ASP A 166 2.68 16.30 -20.03
N CYS A 167 3.87 16.77 -19.65
CA CYS A 167 5.02 16.96 -20.54
C CYS A 167 6.23 16.12 -20.12
N GLY A 168 6.74 15.27 -21.02
CA GLY A 168 7.88 14.41 -20.76
C GLY A 168 9.18 15.17 -20.45
N ARG A 169 9.43 16.32 -21.09
CA ARG A 169 10.62 17.15 -20.77
C ARG A 169 10.54 17.73 -19.35
N HIS A 170 9.35 18.11 -18.93
CA HIS A 170 9.14 18.60 -17.57
C HIS A 170 9.31 17.46 -16.57
N ALA A 171 8.71 16.30 -16.82
CA ALA A 171 8.89 15.09 -16.01
C ALA A 171 10.37 14.71 -15.85
N LEU A 172 11.13 14.72 -16.94
CA LEU A 172 12.57 14.42 -16.92
C LEU A 172 13.34 15.42 -16.03
N LYS A 173 13.03 16.70 -16.14
CA LYS A 173 13.64 17.74 -15.31
C LYS A 173 13.33 17.54 -13.84
N GLN A 174 12.06 17.30 -13.49
CA GLN A 174 11.62 17.05 -12.12
C GLN A 174 12.31 15.82 -11.53
N LEU A 175 12.33 14.69 -12.24
CA LEU A 175 12.96 13.44 -11.78
C LEU A 175 14.48 13.55 -11.62
N LYS A 176 15.16 14.38 -12.43
CA LYS A 176 16.60 14.65 -12.28
C LYS A 176 16.94 15.53 -11.09
N LEU A 177 16.08 16.46 -10.74
CA LEU A 177 16.32 17.49 -9.71
C LEU A 177 15.68 17.14 -8.36
N GLY A 178 14.60 16.36 -8.38
CA GLY A 178 13.84 16.00 -7.19
C GLY A 178 14.09 14.57 -6.74
N ALA A 179 14.02 14.34 -5.44
CA ALA A 179 13.99 13.00 -4.90
C ALA A 179 12.52 12.50 -4.91
N TYR A 180 12.20 11.60 -5.82
CA TYR A 180 10.89 10.92 -5.87
C TYR A 180 11.08 9.45 -5.51
N ASP A 181 10.18 8.92 -4.70
CA ASP A 181 10.17 7.50 -4.33
C ASP A 181 9.66 6.65 -5.50
N PHE A 182 8.65 7.15 -6.23
CA PHE A 182 8.15 6.49 -7.43
C PHE A 182 7.55 7.47 -8.45
N ALA A 183 7.39 6.98 -9.69
CA ALA A 183 6.77 7.73 -10.78
C ALA A 183 5.84 6.84 -11.61
N PHE A 184 4.67 7.38 -11.96
CA PHE A 184 3.82 6.88 -13.03
C PHE A 184 4.12 7.69 -14.29
N ILE A 185 4.51 7.03 -15.38
CA ILE A 185 4.96 7.68 -16.61
C ILE A 185 4.20 7.10 -17.80
N ASP A 186 3.39 7.92 -18.46
CA ASP A 186 2.70 7.52 -19.69
C ASP A 186 3.73 7.33 -20.82
N VAL A 187 3.67 6.19 -21.51
CA VAL A 187 4.51 5.95 -22.69
C VAL A 187 4.27 7.03 -23.75
N LYS A 188 3.01 7.48 -23.90
CA LYS A 188 2.65 8.53 -24.87
C LYS A 188 2.65 9.93 -24.23
N LEU A 189 3.84 10.43 -23.90
CA LEU A 189 4.01 11.82 -23.43
C LEU A 189 4.38 12.76 -24.58
N GLY A 190 3.97 14.02 -24.46
CA GLY A 190 4.42 15.08 -25.38
C GLY A 190 5.89 15.48 -25.14
N GLY A 191 6.63 15.68 -26.20
CA GLY A 191 8.01 16.18 -26.17
C GLY A 191 9.08 15.10 -26.03
N ILE A 192 9.01 14.23 -25.03
CA ILE A 192 9.84 13.03 -24.84
C ILE A 192 8.86 11.94 -24.40
N ASP A 193 8.87 10.80 -25.08
CA ASP A 193 8.02 9.68 -24.69
C ASP A 193 8.49 9.01 -23.41
N GLY A 194 7.60 8.24 -22.75
CA GLY A 194 7.90 7.66 -21.45
C GLY A 194 9.00 6.61 -21.46
N MET A 195 9.20 5.91 -22.58
CA MET A 195 10.27 4.92 -22.72
C MET A 195 11.63 5.62 -22.91
N GLU A 196 11.67 6.66 -23.73
CA GLU A 196 12.86 7.50 -23.89
C GLU A 196 13.23 8.18 -22.56
N LEU A 197 12.22 8.64 -21.80
CA LEU A 197 12.42 9.22 -20.47
C LEU A 197 13.06 8.20 -19.53
N ALA A 198 12.53 6.97 -19.45
CA ALA A 198 13.12 5.91 -18.63
C ALA A 198 14.55 5.58 -19.05
N CYS A 199 14.82 5.52 -20.36
CA CYS A 199 16.17 5.33 -20.91
C CYS A 199 17.15 6.42 -20.44
N GLN A 200 16.73 7.69 -20.43
CA GLN A 200 17.56 8.81 -19.97
C GLN A 200 17.75 8.87 -18.45
N LEU A 201 16.87 8.25 -17.67
CA LEU A 201 16.98 8.17 -16.19
C LEU A 201 17.85 7.00 -15.73
N GLN A 202 17.86 5.90 -16.47
CA GLN A 202 18.56 4.66 -16.10
C GLN A 202 20.04 4.87 -15.76
N PRO A 203 20.86 5.62 -16.56
CA PRO A 203 22.27 5.84 -16.24
C PRO A 203 22.51 6.68 -14.96
N LEU A 204 21.49 7.37 -14.47
CA LEU A 204 21.60 8.22 -13.27
C LEU A 204 21.52 7.42 -11.97
N GLY A 205 21.12 6.14 -12.02
CA GLY A 205 21.03 5.27 -10.86
C GLY A 205 20.07 5.77 -9.78
N LEU A 206 18.98 6.46 -10.18
CA LEU A 206 18.00 6.99 -9.24
C LEU A 206 17.28 5.84 -8.52
N ALA A 207 17.00 6.04 -7.23
CA ALA A 207 16.22 5.08 -6.43
C ALA A 207 14.71 5.11 -6.76
N THR A 208 14.26 6.02 -7.62
CA THR A 208 12.86 6.19 -8.04
C THR A 208 12.35 4.94 -8.75
N ARG A 209 11.27 4.35 -8.25
CA ARG A 209 10.60 3.22 -8.90
C ARG A 209 9.69 3.71 -10.02
N ILE A 210 9.80 3.12 -11.20
CA ILE A 210 9.09 3.56 -12.40
C ILE A 210 8.00 2.56 -12.78
N THR A 211 6.76 3.04 -12.87
CA THR A 211 5.64 2.31 -13.48
C THR A 211 5.21 3.02 -14.76
N LEU A 212 5.37 2.35 -15.90
CA LEU A 212 4.89 2.89 -17.17
C LEU A 212 3.38 2.71 -17.32
N LEU A 213 2.72 3.72 -17.88
CA LEU A 213 1.31 3.68 -18.27
C LEU A 213 1.23 3.50 -19.78
N THR A 214 0.38 2.59 -20.28
CA THR A 214 0.25 2.34 -21.72
C THR A 214 -1.17 1.96 -22.12
N THR A 215 -1.55 2.23 -23.37
CA THR A 215 -2.76 1.70 -24.01
C THR A 215 -2.47 0.47 -24.87
N ALA A 216 -1.18 0.14 -25.06
CA ALA A 216 -0.73 -1.01 -25.84
C ALA A 216 -0.70 -2.29 -24.96
N GLU A 217 -0.30 -3.40 -25.57
CA GLU A 217 -0.09 -4.65 -24.86
C GLU A 217 1.07 -4.56 -23.87
N LEU A 218 0.90 -5.23 -22.71
CA LEU A 218 1.83 -5.10 -21.57
C LEU A 218 3.20 -5.73 -21.85
N GLU A 219 3.22 -6.94 -22.41
CA GLU A 219 4.45 -7.71 -22.53
C GLU A 219 5.53 -7.06 -23.37
N PRO A 220 5.27 -6.52 -24.59
CA PRO A 220 6.30 -5.86 -25.36
C PRO A 220 6.88 -4.64 -24.66
N ILE A 221 6.04 -3.84 -24.01
CA ILE A 221 6.48 -2.65 -23.26
C ILE A 221 7.29 -3.07 -22.02
N ALA A 222 6.86 -4.10 -21.30
CA ALA A 222 7.56 -4.59 -20.13
C ALA A 222 8.92 -5.23 -20.48
N GLN A 223 9.01 -5.96 -21.60
CA GLN A 223 10.27 -6.50 -22.09
C GLN A 223 11.27 -5.40 -22.45
N ALA A 224 10.82 -4.34 -23.12
CA ALA A 224 11.66 -3.18 -23.42
C ALA A 224 12.04 -2.42 -22.14
N GLY A 225 11.08 -2.17 -21.25
CA GLY A 225 11.28 -1.46 -19.98
C GLY A 225 12.29 -2.11 -19.04
N ARG A 226 12.47 -3.45 -19.13
CA ARG A 226 13.48 -4.19 -18.35
C ARG A 226 14.89 -3.63 -18.52
N TYR A 227 15.22 -3.14 -19.70
CA TYR A 227 16.54 -2.60 -20.00
C TYR A 227 16.73 -1.17 -19.48
N PHE A 228 15.65 -0.51 -19.10
CA PHE A 228 15.65 0.90 -18.70
C PHE A 228 15.25 1.14 -17.24
N GLY A 229 15.35 0.10 -16.40
CA GLY A 229 15.08 0.23 -14.97
C GLY A 229 13.59 0.46 -14.63
N VAL A 230 12.67 0.06 -15.50
CA VAL A 230 11.24 0.09 -15.23
C VAL A 230 10.86 -1.06 -14.31
N ASP A 231 10.03 -0.81 -13.28
CA ASP A 231 9.60 -1.83 -12.32
C ASP A 231 8.32 -2.54 -12.75
N ALA A 232 7.39 -1.79 -13.36
CA ALA A 232 6.10 -2.33 -13.77
C ALA A 232 5.51 -1.56 -14.96
N VAL A 233 4.54 -2.19 -15.63
CA VAL A 233 3.73 -1.56 -16.69
C VAL A 233 2.26 -1.72 -16.35
N LEU A 234 1.50 -0.63 -16.40
CA LEU A 234 0.06 -0.57 -16.15
C LEU A 234 -0.67 -0.21 -17.43
N ARG A 235 -1.61 -1.08 -17.87
CA ARG A 235 -2.40 -0.86 -19.08
C ARG A 235 -3.64 -0.02 -18.79
N MET A 236 -3.89 0.97 -19.59
CA MET A 236 -5.13 1.75 -19.63
C MET A 236 -6.14 1.13 -20.62
N PRO A 237 -7.45 1.07 -20.31
CA PRO A 237 -8.05 1.49 -19.05
C PRO A 237 -7.75 0.51 -17.91
N PHE A 238 -7.65 1.03 -16.68
CA PHE A 238 -7.39 0.28 -15.45
C PHE A 238 -8.54 0.44 -14.45
N TYR A 239 -8.60 -0.48 -13.49
CA TYR A 239 -9.48 -0.38 -12.33
C TYR A 239 -8.73 0.22 -11.13
N PRO A 240 -9.45 0.80 -10.14
CA PRO A 240 -8.81 1.29 -8.90
C PRO A 240 -7.89 0.28 -8.21
N ARG A 241 -8.24 -1.01 -8.25
CA ARG A 241 -7.44 -2.11 -7.71
C ARG A 241 -6.07 -2.26 -8.38
N ASP A 242 -5.96 -1.93 -9.67
CA ASP A 242 -4.69 -2.06 -10.41
C ASP A 242 -3.73 -0.95 -10.00
N ILE A 243 -4.25 0.25 -9.74
CA ILE A 243 -3.46 1.37 -9.18
C ILE A 243 -3.05 1.05 -7.74
N ASP A 244 -3.97 0.53 -6.92
CA ASP A 244 -3.66 0.12 -5.56
C ASP A 244 -2.55 -0.95 -5.53
N LEU A 245 -2.61 -1.93 -6.44
CA LEU A 245 -1.54 -2.91 -6.61
C LEU A 245 -0.22 -2.27 -7.05
N ALA A 246 -0.27 -1.30 -7.97
CA ALA A 246 0.91 -0.56 -8.42
C ALA A 246 1.54 0.24 -7.27
N LEU A 247 0.74 0.88 -6.42
CA LEU A 247 1.21 1.59 -5.23
C LEU A 247 1.89 0.65 -4.24
N HIS A 248 1.28 -0.49 -3.90
CA HIS A 248 1.90 -1.46 -3.02
C HIS A 248 3.24 -1.97 -3.59
N ASN A 249 3.28 -2.24 -4.89
CA ASN A 249 4.51 -2.64 -5.57
C ASN A 249 5.57 -1.54 -5.54
N ALA A 250 5.21 -0.29 -5.85
CA ALA A 250 6.11 0.86 -5.81
C ALA A 250 6.65 1.14 -4.40
N LEU A 251 5.87 0.90 -3.37
CA LEU A 251 6.27 1.05 -1.97
C LEU A 251 7.01 -0.18 -1.41
N GLY A 252 7.19 -1.23 -2.21
CA GLY A 252 7.82 -2.48 -1.77
C GLY A 252 6.98 -3.29 -0.78
N LEU A 253 5.67 -3.08 -0.78
CA LEU A 253 4.73 -3.71 0.13
C LEU A 253 4.02 -4.90 -0.52
N ARG A 254 3.71 -5.90 0.29
CA ARG A 254 2.78 -6.95 -0.12
C ARG A 254 1.36 -6.40 -0.05
N ARG A 255 0.60 -6.57 -1.13
CA ARG A 255 -0.83 -6.25 -1.12
C ARG A 255 -1.56 -7.21 -0.18
N PRO A 256 -2.39 -6.73 0.76
CA PRO A 256 -3.12 -7.56 1.69
C PRO A 256 -4.05 -8.58 1.01
N TYR A 257 -4.21 -9.74 1.64
CA TYR A 257 -5.10 -10.80 1.13
C TYR A 257 -6.55 -10.31 1.01
N LEU A 258 -7.02 -9.55 1.99
CA LEU A 258 -8.37 -9.00 2.00
C LEU A 258 -8.63 -8.15 0.76
N LEU A 259 -7.71 -7.24 0.42
CA LEU A 259 -7.84 -6.42 -0.79
C LEU A 259 -7.84 -7.27 -2.05
N ASN A 260 -7.06 -8.34 -2.10
CA ASN A 260 -7.08 -9.30 -3.21
C ASN A 260 -8.42 -10.03 -3.31
N ALA A 261 -8.96 -10.52 -2.19
CA ALA A 261 -10.23 -11.25 -2.16
C ALA A 261 -11.42 -10.37 -2.57
N LEU A 262 -11.46 -9.14 -2.09
CA LEU A 262 -12.55 -8.18 -2.39
C LEU A 262 -12.50 -7.66 -3.83
N THR A 263 -11.33 -7.68 -4.45
CA THR A 263 -11.15 -7.23 -5.83
C THR A 263 -11.04 -8.39 -6.81
N ALA A 264 -11.34 -9.62 -6.37
CA ALA A 264 -11.39 -10.78 -7.24
C ALA A 264 -12.45 -10.55 -8.34
N SER A 265 -11.99 -10.01 -9.46
CA SER A 265 -12.75 -9.86 -10.70
C SER A 265 -12.24 -10.91 -11.67
N PRO A 266 -13.08 -11.46 -12.51
CA PRO A 266 -12.64 -12.38 -13.57
C PRO A 266 -11.72 -11.71 -14.60
N ALA A 267 -11.63 -10.38 -14.62
CA ALA A 267 -10.74 -9.68 -15.53
C ALA A 267 -9.27 -9.80 -15.06
N PRO A 268 -8.33 -10.11 -15.96
CA PRO A 268 -6.91 -10.13 -15.66
C PRO A 268 -6.44 -8.76 -15.15
N SER A 269 -5.42 -8.75 -14.28
CA SER A 269 -4.82 -7.49 -13.81
C SER A 269 -4.28 -6.69 -14.98
N ALA A 270 -4.50 -5.38 -14.95
CA ALA A 270 -3.92 -4.46 -15.90
C ALA A 270 -2.44 -4.13 -15.58
N LEU A 271 -1.91 -4.60 -14.44
CA LEU A 271 -0.52 -4.40 -14.02
C LEU A 271 0.32 -5.65 -14.30
N LEU A 272 1.45 -5.45 -14.95
CA LEU A 272 2.51 -6.44 -15.14
C LEU A 272 3.80 -5.94 -14.47
N ARG A 273 4.29 -6.69 -13.46
CA ARG A 273 5.59 -6.38 -12.84
C ARG A 273 6.71 -7.00 -13.68
N ILE A 274 7.78 -6.24 -13.90
CA ILE A 274 8.92 -6.73 -14.68
C ILE A 274 9.62 -7.89 -14.00
N ALA A 275 9.62 -7.93 -12.67
CA ALA A 275 10.15 -9.05 -11.89
C ALA A 275 9.43 -10.39 -12.16
N ASP A 276 8.16 -10.35 -12.59
CA ASP A 276 7.36 -11.55 -12.88
C ASP A 276 7.56 -12.07 -14.31
N LEU A 277 8.27 -11.34 -15.16
CA LEU A 277 8.59 -11.79 -16.52
C LEU A 277 9.53 -13.00 -16.47
N PRO A 278 9.27 -14.04 -17.29
CA PRO A 278 10.17 -15.17 -17.40
C PRO A 278 11.56 -14.70 -17.83
N ASN A 279 12.60 -15.18 -17.14
CA ASN A 279 13.97 -14.86 -17.50
C ASN A 279 14.26 -15.32 -18.93
N ALA A 280 14.47 -14.41 -19.84
CA ALA A 280 14.86 -14.67 -21.22
C ALA A 280 16.31 -15.21 -21.35
N ARG A 281 16.88 -15.80 -20.27
CA ARG A 281 18.14 -16.54 -20.31
C ARG A 281 17.87 -17.99 -20.64
N ARG A 282 17.48 -18.29 -21.88
CA ARG A 282 17.65 -19.57 -22.55
C ARG A 282 17.08 -19.49 -23.97
N LYS A 283 17.80 -18.82 -24.87
CA LYS A 283 17.81 -19.13 -26.32
C LYS A 283 18.91 -18.29 -26.99
N ILE A 284 20.16 -18.62 -26.66
CA ILE A 284 21.27 -18.46 -27.58
C ILE A 284 22.00 -19.81 -27.45
N ALA A 285 21.63 -20.73 -28.30
CA ALA A 285 22.38 -21.90 -28.69
C ALA A 285 22.37 -21.94 -30.19
#